data_5988081495a810bc58e87391836c6b90
#
_entry.id   5988081495a810bc58e87391836c6b90
#
_cell.length_a   1.000
_cell.length_b   1.000
_cell.length_c   1.000
_cell.angle_alpha   90.00
_cell.angle_beta   90.00
_cell.angle_gamma   90.00
#
_symmetry.space_group_name_H-M   'P 1'
#
loop_
_entity.id
_entity.type
_entity.pdbx_description
1 polymer ?
#
loop_
_entity_poly.entity_id
_entity_poly.type
_entity_poly.pdbx_seq_one_letter_code
_entity_poly.pdbx_strand_id
1 'polypeptide(L)'
;MTLSELVSLERLRERKYANVLCYPRYDAKELEKRAKELNTLGVRTLEFAGEKTAFNVPVLGKGCVGIVVAAHTETGKVALKIRRVDADRAGMQREAEMLREANSIGVGPRLLSVSDNFLLMQFVEGLLLPSWIEK
;
A
#
# COMPACT_ATOMS: atom_id res chain seq x y z
N MET A 1 -15.63 -5.60 15.57
CA MET A 1 -14.18 -5.64 15.86
C MET A 1 -13.43 -6.14 14.66
N THR A 2 -12.45 -5.37 14.23
CA THR A 2 -11.65 -5.72 13.06
C THR A 2 -10.42 -6.51 13.51
N LEU A 3 -10.23 -7.67 12.91
CA LEU A 3 -9.05 -8.47 13.16
C LEU A 3 -7.96 -8.08 12.20
N SER A 4 -6.76 -7.88 12.71
CA SER A 4 -5.60 -7.66 11.85
C SER A 4 -4.94 -8.99 11.56
N GLU A 5 -4.39 -9.13 10.36
CA GLU A 5 -3.69 -10.35 9.97
C GLU A 5 -2.35 -9.99 9.35
N LEU A 6 -1.28 -10.54 9.91
CA LEU A 6 0.07 -10.37 9.39
C LEU A 6 0.35 -11.45 8.36
N VAL A 7 0.78 -11.03 7.17
CA VAL A 7 1.01 -11.94 6.05
C VAL A 7 2.42 -11.73 5.50
N SER A 8 3.24 -12.79 5.54
CA SER A 8 4.58 -12.72 4.99
C SER A 8 4.54 -12.58 3.47
N LEU A 9 5.63 -12.14 2.86
CA LEU A 9 5.70 -12.01 1.41
C LEU A 9 5.43 -13.34 0.70
N GLU A 10 5.86 -14.47 1.30
CA GLU A 10 5.61 -15.78 0.72
C GLU A 10 4.11 -16.09 0.65
N ARG A 11 3.38 -15.73 1.71
CA ARG A 11 1.94 -15.98 1.78
C ARG A 11 1.14 -15.06 0.86
N LEU A 12 1.72 -14.00 0.34
CA LEU A 12 1.03 -13.13 -0.61
C LEU A 12 0.67 -13.86 -1.91
N ARG A 13 1.24 -15.03 -2.13
CA ARG A 13 0.89 -15.86 -3.29
C ARG A 13 -0.43 -16.60 -3.10
N GLU A 14 -0.95 -16.67 -1.87
CA GLU A 14 -2.29 -17.20 -1.63
C GLU A 14 -3.29 -16.29 -2.35
N ARG A 15 -4.23 -16.89 -3.06
CA ARG A 15 -5.13 -16.15 -3.96
C ARG A 15 -5.85 -15.01 -3.27
N LYS A 16 -6.25 -15.21 -2.02
CA LYS A 16 -6.93 -14.19 -1.23
C LYS A 16 -6.14 -12.89 -1.16
N TYR A 17 -4.84 -12.99 -0.88
CA TYR A 17 -3.97 -11.81 -0.75
C TYR A 17 -3.44 -11.36 -2.10
N ALA A 18 -3.19 -12.29 -3.01
CA ALA A 18 -2.75 -11.96 -4.35
C ALA A 18 -3.77 -11.08 -5.08
N ASN A 19 -5.05 -11.33 -4.85
CA ASN A 19 -6.12 -10.51 -5.42
C ASN A 19 -6.03 -9.06 -4.95
N VAL A 20 -5.61 -8.82 -3.71
CA VAL A 20 -5.44 -7.47 -3.18
C VAL A 20 -4.19 -6.82 -3.77
N LEU A 21 -3.09 -7.57 -3.83
CA LEU A 21 -1.82 -7.06 -4.35
C LEU A 21 -1.94 -6.66 -5.83
N CYS A 22 -2.76 -7.37 -6.59
CA CYS A 22 -3.00 -7.10 -8.00
C CYS A 22 -4.38 -6.51 -8.28
N TYR A 23 -4.97 -5.86 -7.28
CA TYR A 23 -6.31 -5.31 -7.39
C TYR A 23 -6.44 -4.37 -8.59
N PRO A 24 -7.52 -4.40 -9.37
CA PRO A 24 -8.71 -5.24 -9.17
C PRO A 24 -8.68 -6.56 -9.93
N ARG A 25 -7.60 -6.89 -10.62
CA ARG A 25 -7.56 -8.10 -11.45
C ARG A 25 -6.26 -8.86 -11.23
N TYR A 26 -6.41 -10.10 -10.79
CA TYR A 26 -5.27 -10.99 -10.56
C TYR A 26 -4.50 -11.28 -11.86
N ASP A 27 -3.17 -11.26 -11.76
CA ASP A 27 -2.26 -11.65 -12.84
C ASP A 27 -1.02 -12.25 -12.19
N ALA A 28 -0.72 -13.49 -12.53
CA ALA A 28 0.40 -14.22 -11.90
C ALA A 28 1.75 -13.55 -12.16
N LYS A 29 1.97 -13.03 -13.35
CA LYS A 29 3.23 -12.35 -13.68
C LYS A 29 3.36 -11.05 -12.91
N GLU A 30 2.28 -10.31 -12.82
CA GLU A 30 2.27 -9.06 -12.07
C GLU A 30 2.49 -9.31 -10.58
N LEU A 31 1.90 -10.38 -10.06
CA LEU A 31 2.11 -10.78 -8.67
C LEU A 31 3.58 -11.01 -8.37
N GLU A 32 4.28 -11.76 -9.22
CA GLU A 32 5.70 -12.04 -8.99
C GLU A 32 6.55 -10.79 -9.07
N LYS A 33 6.25 -9.89 -10.00
CA LYS A 33 6.94 -8.61 -10.10
C LYS A 33 6.76 -7.78 -8.83
N ARG A 34 5.52 -7.69 -8.36
CA ARG A 34 5.21 -6.88 -7.18
C ARG A 34 5.79 -7.47 -5.91
N ALA A 35 5.81 -8.79 -5.78
CA ALA A 35 6.44 -9.44 -4.63
C ALA A 35 7.94 -9.12 -4.58
N LYS A 36 8.61 -9.16 -5.72
CA LYS A 36 10.03 -8.80 -5.80
C LYS A 36 10.25 -7.34 -5.48
N GLU A 37 9.37 -6.47 -5.98
CA GLU A 37 9.45 -5.03 -5.72
C GLU A 37 9.32 -4.73 -4.24
N LEU A 38 8.38 -5.39 -3.55
CA LEU A 38 8.21 -5.24 -2.10
C LEU A 38 9.47 -5.67 -1.35
N ASN A 39 10.05 -6.78 -1.76
CA ASN A 39 11.28 -7.26 -1.14
C ASN A 39 12.41 -6.24 -1.31
N THR A 40 12.53 -5.65 -2.49
CA THR A 40 13.54 -4.62 -2.78
C THR A 40 13.33 -3.38 -1.91
N LEU A 41 12.07 -3.03 -1.63
CA LEU A 41 11.74 -1.89 -0.78
C LEU A 41 11.96 -2.16 0.71
N GLY A 42 12.30 -3.40 1.08
CA GLY A 42 12.53 -3.75 2.46
C GLY A 42 11.28 -4.13 3.23
N VAL A 43 10.17 -4.33 2.54
CA VAL A 43 8.92 -4.77 3.17
C VAL A 43 9.01 -6.25 3.47
N ARG A 44 8.71 -6.63 4.71
CA ARG A 44 8.79 -8.03 5.16
C ARG A 44 7.43 -8.69 5.30
N THR A 45 6.45 -7.94 5.80
CA THR A 45 5.09 -8.45 5.98
C THR A 45 4.11 -7.34 5.65
N LEU A 46 2.91 -7.76 5.23
CA LEU A 46 1.78 -6.84 5.14
C LEU A 46 0.83 -7.14 6.28
N GLU A 47 0.15 -6.11 6.75
CA GLU A 47 -0.85 -6.26 7.79
C GLU A 47 -2.19 -5.83 7.22
N PHE A 48 -3.12 -6.77 7.12
CA PHE A 48 -4.45 -6.50 6.59
C PHE A 48 -5.40 -6.18 7.74
N ALA A 49 -5.75 -4.91 7.85
CA ALA A 49 -6.61 -4.39 8.89
C ALA A 49 -7.28 -3.12 8.38
N GLY A 50 -8.40 -2.74 8.99
CA GLY A 50 -9.08 -1.50 8.63
C GLY A 50 -10.56 -1.72 8.45
N GLU A 51 -11.28 -0.65 8.23
CA GLU A 51 -12.73 -0.68 8.07
C GLU A 51 -13.19 -0.87 6.64
N LYS A 52 -12.30 -0.62 5.67
CA LYS A 52 -12.61 -0.84 4.26
C LYS A 52 -12.16 -2.23 3.85
N THR A 53 -12.70 -2.74 2.74
CA THR A 53 -12.32 -4.06 2.26
C THR A 53 -12.02 -4.04 0.77
N ALA A 54 -11.14 -4.95 0.37
CA ALA A 54 -10.87 -5.25 -1.03
C ALA A 54 -10.97 -6.78 -1.16
N PHE A 55 -11.92 -7.28 -1.93
CA PHE A 55 -12.20 -8.72 -2.05
C PHE A 55 -12.34 -9.38 -0.67
N ASN A 56 -13.09 -8.73 0.23
CA ASN A 56 -13.34 -9.21 1.60
C ASN A 56 -12.12 -9.24 2.52
N VAL A 57 -11.01 -8.64 2.10
CA VAL A 57 -9.81 -8.50 2.93
C VAL A 57 -9.78 -7.09 3.51
N PRO A 58 -9.61 -6.93 4.83
CA PRO A 58 -9.57 -5.60 5.43
C PRO A 58 -8.38 -4.79 4.95
N VAL A 59 -8.61 -3.53 4.61
CA VAL A 59 -7.56 -2.61 4.20
C VAL A 59 -7.77 -1.25 4.87
N LEU A 60 -6.73 -0.43 4.93
CA LEU A 60 -6.81 0.89 5.54
C LEU A 60 -7.53 1.89 4.64
N GLY A 61 -7.33 1.81 3.34
CA GLY A 61 -7.97 2.71 2.41
C GLY A 61 -8.07 2.10 1.03
N LYS A 62 -8.98 2.65 0.23
CA LYS A 62 -9.22 2.18 -1.13
C LYS A 62 -9.69 3.36 -1.97
N GLY A 63 -8.99 3.63 -3.05
CA GLY A 63 -9.31 4.77 -3.92
C GLY A 63 -9.09 4.45 -5.38
N CYS A 64 -9.15 5.49 -6.21
CA CYS A 64 -9.06 5.35 -7.67
C CYS A 64 -7.68 4.88 -8.13
N VAL A 65 -6.63 5.25 -7.41
CA VAL A 65 -5.27 4.92 -7.80
C VAL A 65 -4.78 3.64 -7.16
N GLY A 66 -5.17 3.37 -5.92
CA GLY A 66 -4.67 2.21 -5.23
C GLY A 66 -5.35 1.89 -3.92
N ILE A 67 -4.78 0.89 -3.27
CA ILE A 67 -5.24 0.39 -1.98
C ILE A 67 -4.15 0.66 -0.97
N VAL A 68 -4.54 1.08 0.24
CA VAL A 68 -3.57 1.33 1.32
C VAL A 68 -3.70 0.25 2.37
N VAL A 69 -2.57 -0.34 2.73
CA VAL A 69 -2.50 -1.35 3.79
C VAL A 69 -1.35 -0.99 4.73
N ALA A 70 -1.33 -1.60 5.91
CA ALA A 70 -0.18 -1.47 6.78
C ALA A 70 0.89 -2.48 6.34
N ALA A 71 2.15 -2.13 6.55
CA ALA A 71 3.26 -3.01 6.23
C ALA A 71 4.33 -2.89 7.29
N HIS A 72 5.21 -3.87 7.36
CA HIS A 72 6.28 -3.88 8.35
C HIS A 72 7.63 -4.02 7.65
N THR A 73 8.57 -3.16 8.04
CA THR A 73 9.95 -3.19 7.57
C THR A 73 10.85 -3.39 8.79
N GLU A 74 12.16 -3.44 8.58
CA GLU A 74 13.10 -3.53 9.70
C GLU A 74 13.00 -2.34 10.65
N THR A 75 12.62 -1.17 10.12
CA THR A 75 12.55 0.05 10.92
C THR A 75 11.19 0.25 11.59
N GLY A 76 10.21 -0.61 11.29
CA GLY A 76 8.92 -0.55 11.95
C GLY A 76 7.74 -0.57 10.99
N LYS A 77 6.59 -0.19 11.52
CA LYS A 77 5.33 -0.20 10.79
C LYS A 77 5.21 1.03 9.89
N VAL A 78 4.79 0.80 8.67
CA VAL A 78 4.61 1.87 7.67
C VAL A 78 3.25 1.70 6.99
N ALA A 79 2.82 2.73 6.28
CA ALA A 79 1.65 2.63 5.41
C ALA A 79 2.14 2.39 3.99
N LEU A 80 1.53 1.44 3.31
CA LEU A 80 1.91 1.04 1.96
C LEU A 80 0.74 1.29 1.03
N LYS A 81 0.93 2.11 0.01
CA LYS A 81 -0.06 2.27 -1.05
C LYS A 81 0.33 1.38 -2.21
N ILE A 82 -0.61 0.55 -2.64
CA ILE A 82 -0.45 -0.42 -3.73
C ILE A 82 -1.20 0.12 -4.94
N ARG A 83 -0.49 0.38 -6.04
CA ARG A 83 -1.13 0.86 -7.27
C ARG A 83 -2.06 -0.22 -7.83
N ARG A 84 -3.28 0.17 -8.19
CA ARG A 84 -4.19 -0.72 -8.91
C ARG A 84 -3.56 -1.05 -10.26
N VAL A 85 -3.75 -2.28 -10.72
CA VAL A 85 -3.18 -2.68 -12.01
C VAL A 85 -3.80 -1.91 -13.18
N ASP A 86 -5.01 -1.37 -12.99
CA ASP A 86 -5.69 -0.57 -14.01
C ASP A 86 -5.44 0.94 -13.87
N ALA A 87 -4.61 1.36 -12.92
CA ALA A 87 -4.31 2.77 -12.73
C ALA A 87 -3.03 3.16 -13.46
N ASP A 88 -2.97 4.44 -13.86
CA ASP A 88 -1.80 4.99 -14.52
C ASP A 88 -0.63 5.08 -13.53
N ARG A 89 0.56 4.65 -13.94
CA ARG A 89 1.77 4.77 -13.12
C ARG A 89 2.11 6.21 -12.80
N ALA A 90 1.77 7.14 -13.70
CA ALA A 90 2.00 8.56 -13.46
C ALA A 90 1.22 9.07 -12.25
N GLY A 91 0.08 8.46 -11.94
CA GLY A 91 -0.70 8.83 -10.77
C GLY A 91 0.05 8.59 -9.47
N MET A 92 0.79 7.48 -9.39
CA MET A 92 1.58 7.17 -8.20
C MET A 92 2.72 8.19 -8.02
N GLN A 93 3.37 8.57 -9.12
CA GLN A 93 4.43 9.57 -9.07
C GLN A 93 3.90 10.94 -8.66
N ARG A 94 2.73 11.31 -9.16
CA ARG A 94 2.09 12.58 -8.77
C ARG A 94 1.78 12.60 -7.28
N GLU A 95 1.30 11.50 -6.74
CA GLU A 95 1.02 11.42 -5.31
C GLU A 95 2.29 11.56 -4.49
N ALA A 96 3.39 10.93 -4.94
CA ALA A 96 4.67 11.05 -4.26
C ALA A 96 5.14 12.50 -4.25
N GLU A 97 5.00 13.20 -5.37
CA GLU A 97 5.40 14.61 -5.47
C GLU A 97 4.56 15.48 -4.55
N MET A 98 3.25 15.26 -4.54
CA MET A 98 2.35 16.01 -3.66
C MET A 98 2.71 15.79 -2.20
N LEU A 99 3.04 14.56 -1.84
CA LEU A 99 3.42 14.23 -0.47
C LEU A 99 4.76 14.89 -0.10
N ARG A 100 5.72 14.91 -1.02
CA ARG A 100 6.99 15.61 -0.80
C ARG A 100 6.77 17.10 -0.55
N GLU A 101 5.89 17.72 -1.34
CA GLU A 101 5.57 19.14 -1.16
C GLU A 101 4.91 19.38 0.19
N ALA A 102 3.97 18.53 0.58
CA ALA A 102 3.32 18.63 1.89
C ALA A 102 4.34 18.46 3.00
N ASN A 103 5.26 17.52 2.88
CA ASN A 103 6.30 17.26 3.87
C ASN A 103 7.25 18.46 3.99
N SER A 104 7.49 19.19 2.91
CA SER A 104 8.40 20.33 2.94
C SER A 104 7.88 21.47 3.82
N ILE A 105 6.57 21.52 4.08
CA ILE A 105 5.97 22.49 4.96
C ILE A 105 5.43 21.83 6.25
N GLY A 106 5.88 20.60 6.56
CA GLY A 106 5.52 19.93 7.79
C GLY A 106 4.12 19.32 7.82
N VAL A 107 3.52 19.07 6.67
CA VAL A 107 2.16 18.53 6.56
C VAL A 107 2.18 17.11 6.02
N GLY A 108 1.24 16.29 6.50
CA GLY A 108 1.01 14.95 6.03
C GLY A 108 1.98 13.92 6.59
N PRO A 109 1.72 12.63 6.35
CA PRO A 109 2.66 11.58 6.72
C PRO A 109 3.93 11.72 5.87
N ARG A 110 5.06 11.36 6.44
CA ARG A 110 6.33 11.47 5.73
C ARG A 110 6.42 10.43 4.62
N LEU A 111 6.77 10.87 3.43
CA LEU A 111 7.08 9.96 2.33
C LEU A 111 8.42 9.26 2.63
N LEU A 112 8.44 7.94 2.58
CA LEU A 112 9.62 7.15 2.88
C LEU A 112 10.28 6.60 1.63
N SER A 113 9.47 6.11 0.67
CA SER A 113 9.99 5.51 -0.55
C SER A 113 8.89 5.44 -1.59
N VAL A 114 9.25 5.40 -2.86
CA VAL A 114 8.30 5.23 -3.95
C VAL A 114 8.95 4.37 -5.04
N SER A 115 8.15 3.50 -5.64
CA SER A 115 8.59 2.70 -6.78
C SER A 115 7.47 2.71 -7.83
N ASP A 116 7.58 1.89 -8.86
CA ASP A 116 6.57 1.88 -9.93
C ASP A 116 5.17 1.56 -9.43
N ASN A 117 5.06 0.63 -8.48
CA ASN A 117 3.77 0.13 -8.03
C ASN A 117 3.44 0.42 -6.57
N PHE A 118 4.40 0.96 -5.81
CA PHE A 118 4.23 1.12 -4.36
C PHE A 118 4.71 2.47 -3.88
N LEU A 119 4.04 2.97 -2.86
CA LEU A 119 4.46 4.18 -2.15
C LEU A 119 4.44 3.85 -0.66
N LEU A 120 5.58 4.07 -0.01
CA LEU A 120 5.71 3.87 1.43
C LEU A 120 5.68 5.21 2.12
N MET A 121 4.90 5.31 3.17
CA MET A 121 4.82 6.54 3.95
C MET A 121 4.70 6.19 5.43
N GLN A 122 4.96 7.19 6.25
CA GLN A 122 4.87 7.06 7.69
C GLN A 122 3.48 6.57 8.08
N PHE A 123 3.42 5.58 8.97
CA PHE A 123 2.16 5.14 9.51
C PHE A 123 1.79 6.06 10.67
N VAL A 124 0.58 6.63 10.60
CA VAL A 124 0.08 7.51 11.66
C VAL A 124 -1.15 6.84 12.24
N GLU A 125 -0.99 6.30 13.45
CA GLU A 125 -2.04 5.54 14.09
C GLU A 125 -3.17 6.42 14.56
N GLY A 126 -4.40 5.92 14.42
CA GLY A 126 -5.58 6.61 14.92
C GLY A 126 -6.08 7.75 14.06
N LEU A 127 -5.40 8.07 12.96
CA LEU A 127 -5.82 9.13 12.06
C LEU A 127 -6.40 8.57 10.79
N LEU A 128 -7.38 9.27 10.23
CA LEU A 128 -7.90 8.96 8.91
C LEU A 128 -6.87 9.39 7.87
N LEU A 129 -6.77 8.62 6.79
CA LEU A 129 -5.89 9.02 5.70
C LEU A 129 -6.45 10.27 5.03
N PRO A 130 -5.58 11.23 4.69
CA PRO A 130 -6.04 12.43 3.98
C PRO A 130 -6.69 12.05 2.65
N SER A 131 -7.75 12.77 2.27
CA SER A 131 -8.49 12.47 1.05
C SER A 131 -7.62 12.58 -0.21
N TRP A 132 -6.59 13.42 -0.20
CA TRP A 132 -5.69 13.57 -1.34
C TRP A 132 -4.81 12.33 -1.58
N ILE A 133 -4.66 11.47 -0.57
CA ILE A 133 -3.94 10.20 -0.73
C ILE A 133 -4.83 9.15 -1.41
N GLU A 134 -6.13 9.25 -1.20
CA GLU A 134 -7.09 8.26 -1.70
C GLU A 134 -7.51 8.49 -3.15
N LYS A 135 -7.26 9.66 -3.69
CA LYS A 135 -7.70 10.01 -5.04
C LYS A 135 -6.85 9.42 -6.15
#